data_9976fc57d7ae9942d09e92f6ca87a3df
#
_entry.id   9976fc57d7ae9942d09e92f6ca87a3df
#
_cell.length_a   1.000
_cell.length_b   1.000
_cell.length_c   1.000
_cell.angle_alpha   90.00
_cell.angle_beta   90.00
_cell.angle_gamma   90.00
#
_symmetry.space_group_name_H-M   'P 1'
#
loop_
_entity.id
_entity.type
_entity.pdbx_description
1 polymer ?
#
loop_
_entity_poly.entity_id
_entity_poly.type
_entity_poly.pdbx_seq_one_letter_code
_entity_poly.pdbx_strand_id
1 'polypeptide(L)'
;MMGLMIRSSLALAAVLVLGSGPAGAQNSPRAGMLEQDGWAALKAGQAQAAADTFKAALALDPKNARLHFGAGLAAFLQRRDADAKAALEQALALDSRLTAARAQLAQVLRRQQDFQGAISLFEVVVAEWPEDPAARDTLARWKREMELHERMRLAVGDHFTVSFEGPEDADMASQALEALDRAFWRICDVFGAFPTRSIPVVLYSGEQFRDITRSPSWAAGAYDGTIRVPMRGALDKGEELDRVLAHEFAHALIRSLATRSLPTWLNEGLAAVLESDDLSWAQQRVAKARSVPSLTVLAGPFGKLNGNDATVAYAASALAARALLDEAGGAAVANLLRDLGEGIDFEAAFVHRIQRSFAEFQASLGK
;
A
#
# COMPACT_ATOMS: atom_id res chain seq x y z
N MET A 1 -3.55 -10.65 -16.55
CA MET A 1 -2.28 -10.23 -15.93
C MET A 1 -2.56 -9.55 -14.62
N MET A 2 -1.77 -9.80 -13.61
CA MET A 2 -2.19 -9.59 -12.22
C MET A 2 -1.24 -8.61 -11.55
N GLY A 3 -1.71 -7.37 -11.29
CA GLY A 3 -1.03 -6.46 -10.37
C GLY A 3 -1.08 -7.04 -8.96
N LEU A 4 0.04 -7.17 -8.31
CA LEU A 4 0.14 -7.66 -6.95
C LEU A 4 0.49 -6.51 -6.03
N MET A 5 -0.38 -6.20 -5.09
CA MET A 5 0.02 -5.39 -3.95
C MET A 5 1.18 -6.10 -3.26
N ILE A 6 2.38 -5.55 -3.43
CA ILE A 6 3.49 -5.93 -2.59
C ILE A 6 3.14 -5.45 -1.19
N ARG A 7 2.73 -6.40 -0.38
CA ARG A 7 2.94 -6.24 1.04
C ARG A 7 4.45 -6.20 1.21
N SER A 8 5.00 -5.06 1.57
CA SER A 8 6.22 -4.99 2.34
C SER A 8 5.94 -5.75 3.64
N SER A 9 5.88 -7.08 3.49
CA SER A 9 5.91 -8.00 4.59
C SER A 9 7.37 -8.08 5.02
N LEU A 10 7.90 -6.97 5.55
CA LEU A 10 8.63 -7.17 6.77
C LEU A 10 7.55 -7.70 7.71
N ALA A 11 7.57 -9.02 7.90
CA ALA A 11 6.84 -9.61 8.97
C ALA A 11 6.98 -8.64 10.15
N LEU A 12 5.84 -8.23 10.72
CA LEU A 12 5.76 -7.66 12.04
C LEU A 12 6.17 -8.78 13.01
N ALA A 13 7.41 -9.26 12.89
CA ALA A 13 8.17 -9.80 13.96
C ALA A 13 8.46 -8.58 14.85
N ALA A 14 7.38 -8.03 15.41
CA ALA A 14 7.48 -7.33 16.66
C ALA A 14 8.07 -8.37 17.61
N VAL A 15 9.38 -8.37 17.72
CA VAL A 15 10.04 -8.89 18.88
C VAL A 15 9.47 -8.04 20.01
N LEU A 16 8.41 -8.55 20.62
CA LEU A 16 7.93 -8.13 21.94
C LEU A 16 9.05 -8.47 22.92
N VAL A 17 10.14 -7.69 22.86
CA VAL A 17 11.06 -7.60 23.98
C VAL A 17 10.28 -6.83 25.03
N LEU A 18 9.62 -7.60 25.90
CA LEU A 18 9.15 -7.12 27.20
C LEU A 18 10.41 -6.79 28.05
N GLY A 19 11.11 -5.74 27.65
CA GLY A 19 12.15 -5.12 28.45
C GLY A 19 11.46 -4.29 29.51
N SER A 20 11.51 -4.74 30.75
CA SER A 20 11.25 -3.92 31.92
C SER A 20 12.27 -2.77 31.96
N GLY A 21 11.88 -1.62 31.41
CA GLY A 21 12.60 -0.37 31.54
C GLY A 21 12.43 0.21 32.95
N PRO A 22 13.34 1.11 33.40
CA PRO A 22 13.30 1.65 34.73
C PRO A 22 12.01 2.40 35.02
N ALA A 23 11.36 2.09 36.11
CA ALA A 23 10.20 2.79 36.64
C ALA A 23 10.61 4.21 37.01
N GLY A 24 10.15 5.19 36.25
CA GLY A 24 10.48 6.60 36.46
C GLY A 24 9.50 7.58 35.83
N ALA A 25 8.19 7.24 35.85
CA ALA A 25 7.08 8.19 35.72
C ALA A 25 5.87 7.52 36.34
N GLN A 26 5.01 8.29 37.02
CA GLN A 26 3.76 7.76 37.57
C GLN A 26 2.84 7.37 36.40
N ASN A 27 3.02 6.14 35.90
CA ASN A 27 2.15 5.59 34.87
C ASN A 27 0.74 5.50 35.41
N SER A 28 -0.17 6.31 34.89
CA SER A 28 -1.59 6.13 35.15
C SER A 28 -1.95 4.67 34.82
N PRO A 29 -2.52 3.88 35.74
CA PRO A 29 -2.92 2.50 35.44
C PRO A 29 -3.79 2.41 34.19
N ARG A 30 -4.59 3.45 33.94
CA ARG A 30 -5.43 3.59 32.74
C ARG A 30 -4.61 3.78 31.47
N ALA A 31 -3.50 4.52 31.52
CA ALA A 31 -2.60 4.65 30.35
C ALA A 31 -1.97 3.30 29.99
N GLY A 32 -1.57 2.50 30.99
CA GLY A 32 -1.03 1.15 30.78
C GLY A 32 -2.06 0.19 30.17
N MET A 33 -3.33 0.25 30.59
CA MET A 33 -4.40 -0.56 29.97
C MET A 33 -4.61 -0.16 28.51
N LEU A 34 -4.72 1.15 28.23
CA LEU A 34 -4.85 1.66 26.86
C LEU A 34 -3.63 1.30 26.00
N GLU A 35 -2.42 1.29 26.56
CA GLU A 35 -1.23 0.80 25.83
C GLU A 35 -1.41 -0.65 25.38
N GLN A 36 -1.83 -1.54 26.28
CA GLN A 36 -2.07 -2.95 25.97
C GLN A 36 -3.16 -3.11 24.89
N ASP A 37 -4.28 -2.39 25.03
CA ASP A 37 -5.37 -2.41 24.05
C ASP A 37 -4.92 -1.90 22.67
N GLY A 38 -4.11 -0.85 22.64
CA GLY A 38 -3.54 -0.31 21.39
C GLY A 38 -2.64 -1.32 20.68
N TRP A 39 -1.77 -2.02 21.42
CA TRP A 39 -0.92 -3.08 20.87
C TRP A 39 -1.75 -4.29 20.42
N ALA A 40 -2.81 -4.65 21.14
CA ALA A 40 -3.73 -5.71 20.73
C ALA A 40 -4.45 -5.36 19.43
N ALA A 41 -4.93 -4.12 19.28
CA ALA A 41 -5.56 -3.62 18.07
C ALA A 41 -4.59 -3.64 16.87
N LEU A 42 -3.32 -3.23 17.06
CA LEU A 42 -2.28 -3.35 16.01
C LEU A 42 -2.08 -4.80 15.57
N LYS A 43 -1.98 -5.72 16.52
CA LYS A 43 -1.83 -7.15 16.25
C LYS A 43 -3.03 -7.73 15.49
N ALA A 44 -4.23 -7.24 15.77
CA ALA A 44 -5.46 -7.60 15.07
C ALA A 44 -5.59 -6.93 13.69
N GLY A 45 -4.65 -6.04 13.29
CA GLY A 45 -4.72 -5.29 12.03
C GLY A 45 -5.69 -4.09 12.05
N GLN A 46 -6.19 -3.74 13.23
CA GLN A 46 -7.16 -2.66 13.44
C GLN A 46 -6.44 -1.31 13.64
N ALA A 47 -5.80 -0.83 12.59
CA ALA A 47 -4.92 0.34 12.67
C ALA A 47 -5.63 1.61 13.18
N GLN A 48 -6.93 1.80 12.86
CA GLN A 48 -7.69 2.95 13.35
C GLN A 48 -7.96 2.84 14.85
N ALA A 49 -8.48 1.71 15.31
CA ALA A 49 -8.73 1.48 16.73
C ALA A 49 -7.44 1.66 17.54
N ALA A 50 -6.32 1.17 17.02
CA ALA A 50 -5.01 1.38 17.63
C ALA A 50 -4.64 2.87 17.72
N ALA A 51 -4.83 3.63 16.64
CA ALA A 51 -4.52 5.07 16.62
C ALA A 51 -5.35 5.84 17.65
N ASP A 52 -6.66 5.56 17.74
CA ASP A 52 -7.54 6.20 18.70
C ASP A 52 -7.16 5.84 20.14
N THR A 53 -6.82 4.58 20.37
CA THR A 53 -6.41 4.07 21.68
C THR A 53 -5.07 4.68 22.13
N PHE A 54 -4.05 4.73 21.25
CA PHE A 54 -2.78 5.37 21.57
C PHE A 54 -2.93 6.88 21.77
N LYS A 55 -3.81 7.55 21.03
CA LYS A 55 -4.14 8.96 21.24
C LYS A 55 -4.74 9.19 22.62
N ALA A 56 -5.67 8.33 23.06
CA ALA A 56 -6.24 8.40 24.40
C ALA A 56 -5.19 8.13 25.49
N ALA A 57 -4.27 7.17 25.27
CA ALA A 57 -3.19 6.86 26.19
C ALA A 57 -2.20 8.03 26.32
N LEU A 58 -1.83 8.66 25.20
CA LEU A 58 -0.93 9.82 25.15
C LEU A 58 -1.53 11.06 25.85
N ALA A 59 -2.83 11.19 25.88
CA ALA A 59 -3.48 12.25 26.67
C ALA A 59 -3.27 12.07 28.20
N LEU A 60 -3.02 10.85 28.65
CA LEU A 60 -2.75 10.51 30.05
C LEU A 60 -1.25 10.45 30.39
N ASP A 61 -0.44 10.06 29.42
CA ASP A 61 1.02 9.93 29.58
C ASP A 61 1.76 10.41 28.30
N PRO A 62 1.88 11.73 28.11
CA PRO A 62 2.42 12.32 26.87
C PRO A 62 3.95 12.13 26.71
N LYS A 63 4.66 11.68 27.77
CA LYS A 63 6.12 11.47 27.72
C LYS A 63 6.51 10.00 27.58
N ASN A 64 5.58 9.13 27.28
CA ASN A 64 5.84 7.72 27.11
C ASN A 64 6.26 7.42 25.66
N ALA A 65 7.55 7.10 25.48
CA ALA A 65 8.13 6.80 24.18
C ALA A 65 7.44 5.62 23.47
N ARG A 66 6.96 4.61 24.23
CA ARG A 66 6.29 3.43 23.66
C ARG A 66 4.90 3.77 23.10
N LEU A 67 4.20 4.72 23.70
CA LEU A 67 2.90 5.19 23.20
C LEU A 67 3.09 5.97 21.89
N HIS A 68 4.11 6.83 21.79
CA HIS A 68 4.47 7.50 20.55
C HIS A 68 4.88 6.52 19.46
N PHE A 69 5.64 5.48 19.81
CA PHE A 69 5.98 4.40 18.86
C PHE A 69 4.73 3.67 18.35
N GLY A 70 3.81 3.29 19.24
CA GLY A 70 2.54 2.66 18.87
C GLY A 70 1.68 3.55 17.96
N ALA A 71 1.56 4.84 18.30
CA ALA A 71 0.86 5.82 17.47
C ALA A 71 1.51 5.97 16.07
N GLY A 72 2.84 6.03 16.03
CA GLY A 72 3.61 6.10 14.78
C GLY A 72 3.39 4.86 13.91
N LEU A 73 3.37 3.67 14.52
CA LEU A 73 3.11 2.43 13.81
C LEU A 73 1.65 2.36 13.29
N ALA A 74 0.68 2.80 14.08
CA ALA A 74 -0.71 2.89 13.66
C ALA A 74 -0.87 3.86 12.48
N ALA A 75 -0.23 5.03 12.52
CA ALA A 75 -0.22 6.01 11.43
C ALA A 75 0.47 5.45 10.17
N PHE A 76 1.58 4.72 10.32
CA PHE A 76 2.28 4.07 9.21
C PHE A 76 1.38 3.03 8.50
N LEU A 77 0.66 2.21 9.24
CA LEU A 77 -0.28 1.23 8.67
C LEU A 77 -1.43 1.91 7.93
N GLN A 78 -1.82 3.10 8.37
CA GLN A 78 -2.83 3.94 7.71
C GLN A 78 -2.27 4.76 6.54
N ARG A 79 -0.98 4.63 6.21
CA ARG A 79 -0.31 5.44 5.18
C ARG A 79 -0.28 6.95 5.47
N ARG A 80 -0.42 7.32 6.72
CA ARG A 80 -0.28 8.71 7.19
C ARG A 80 1.17 8.98 7.53
N ASP A 81 2.01 9.07 6.49
CA ASP A 81 3.46 9.06 6.63
C ASP A 81 4.01 10.26 7.38
N ALA A 82 3.40 11.44 7.24
CA ALA A 82 3.80 12.63 8.00
C ALA A 82 3.55 12.45 9.51
N ASP A 83 2.39 11.92 9.87
CA ASP A 83 2.04 11.67 11.27
C ASP A 83 2.90 10.52 11.85
N ALA A 84 3.15 9.48 11.05
CA ALA A 84 4.01 8.38 11.43
C ALA A 84 5.43 8.88 11.73
N LYS A 85 5.99 9.72 10.85
CA LYS A 85 7.31 10.32 11.03
C LYS A 85 7.37 11.13 12.33
N ALA A 86 6.44 12.06 12.52
CA ALA A 86 6.40 12.92 13.71
C ALA A 86 6.31 12.10 15.01
N ALA A 87 5.44 11.09 15.05
CA ALA A 87 5.28 10.25 16.23
C ALA A 87 6.52 9.39 16.51
N LEU A 88 7.16 8.84 15.47
CA LEU A 88 8.39 8.04 15.61
C LEU A 88 9.59 8.89 16.01
N GLU A 89 9.72 10.09 15.49
CA GLU A 89 10.74 11.05 15.90
C GLU A 89 10.56 11.45 17.38
N GLN A 90 9.32 11.67 17.82
CA GLN A 90 9.03 11.94 19.23
C GLN A 90 9.34 10.72 20.13
N ALA A 91 9.04 9.50 19.67
CA ALA A 91 9.40 8.29 20.40
C ALA A 91 10.92 8.19 20.61
N LEU A 92 11.71 8.46 19.57
CA LEU A 92 13.16 8.42 19.62
C LEU A 92 13.78 9.60 20.41
N ALA A 93 13.13 10.76 20.43
CA ALA A 93 13.53 11.88 21.28
C ALA A 93 13.35 11.56 22.77
N LEU A 94 12.33 10.79 23.12
CA LEU A 94 12.06 10.34 24.49
C LEU A 94 12.92 9.13 24.92
N ASP A 95 13.13 8.19 24.02
CA ASP A 95 14.04 7.05 24.21
C ASP A 95 14.78 6.72 22.91
N SER A 96 16.00 7.19 22.81
CA SER A 96 16.87 6.98 21.64
C SER A 96 17.28 5.51 21.42
N ARG A 97 17.03 4.62 22.40
CA ARG A 97 17.35 3.18 22.32
C ARG A 97 16.20 2.34 21.77
N LEU A 98 15.11 2.95 21.38
CA LEU A 98 13.99 2.23 20.75
C LEU A 98 14.34 1.84 19.30
N THR A 99 15.15 0.78 19.14
CA THR A 99 15.60 0.27 17.83
C THR A 99 14.43 -0.03 16.90
N ALA A 100 13.32 -0.56 17.42
CA ALA A 100 12.11 -0.82 16.64
C ALA A 100 11.48 0.47 16.05
N ALA A 101 11.46 1.56 16.83
CA ALA A 101 10.98 2.85 16.34
C ALA A 101 11.94 3.43 15.29
N ARG A 102 13.26 3.26 15.44
CA ARG A 102 14.27 3.65 14.46
C ARG A 102 14.10 2.89 13.15
N ALA A 103 13.92 1.56 13.22
CA ALA A 103 13.67 0.74 12.05
C ALA A 103 12.39 1.15 11.31
N GLN A 104 11.34 1.50 12.07
CA GLN A 104 10.08 1.95 11.48
C GLN A 104 10.19 3.33 10.87
N LEU A 105 10.91 4.27 11.49
CA LEU A 105 11.17 5.60 10.93
C LEU A 105 11.98 5.50 9.62
N ALA A 106 12.97 4.63 9.57
CA ALA A 106 13.73 4.37 8.35
C ALA A 106 12.80 3.90 7.20
N GLN A 107 11.80 3.07 7.49
CA GLN A 107 10.82 2.64 6.49
C GLN A 107 9.90 3.78 6.03
N VAL A 108 9.52 4.68 6.95
CA VAL A 108 8.75 5.89 6.59
C VAL A 108 9.57 6.76 5.63
N LEU A 109 10.84 7.03 5.96
CA LEU A 109 11.73 7.84 5.12
C LEU A 109 11.93 7.22 3.73
N ARG A 110 12.19 5.89 3.66
CA ARG A 110 12.29 5.19 2.37
C ARG A 110 11.01 5.34 1.54
N ARG A 111 9.84 5.24 2.17
CA ARG A 111 8.56 5.42 1.48
C ARG A 111 8.34 6.86 0.99
N GLN A 112 8.97 7.83 1.66
CA GLN A 112 9.04 9.23 1.24
C GLN A 112 10.18 9.50 0.23
N GLN A 113 10.89 8.45 -0.21
CA GLN A 113 12.06 8.50 -1.10
C GLN A 113 13.30 9.19 -0.50
N ASP A 114 13.33 9.43 0.79
CA ASP A 114 14.54 9.82 1.50
C ASP A 114 15.40 8.57 1.78
N PHE A 115 16.07 8.09 0.73
CA PHE A 115 16.91 6.89 0.81
C PHE A 115 18.11 7.09 1.72
N GLN A 116 18.73 8.28 1.68
CA GLN A 116 19.89 8.56 2.51
C GLN A 116 19.55 8.54 4.00
N GLY A 117 18.48 9.24 4.40
CA GLY A 117 17.97 9.21 5.77
C GLY A 117 17.56 7.81 6.22
N ALA A 118 16.87 7.08 5.35
CA ALA A 118 16.46 5.70 5.63
C ALA A 118 17.66 4.78 5.88
N ILE A 119 18.67 4.83 5.01
CA ILE A 119 19.88 4.01 5.13
C ILE A 119 20.65 4.36 6.40
N SER A 120 20.85 5.65 6.67
CA SER A 120 21.59 6.10 7.86
C SER A 120 20.96 5.60 9.15
N LEU A 121 19.63 5.68 9.27
CA LEU A 121 18.92 5.14 10.43
C LEU A 121 19.01 3.60 10.50
N PHE A 122 18.90 2.94 9.35
CA PHE A 122 18.88 1.48 9.32
C PHE A 122 20.29 0.86 9.53
N GLU A 123 21.35 1.57 9.24
CA GLU A 123 22.72 1.19 9.62
C GLU A 123 22.88 1.06 11.14
N VAL A 124 22.27 2.00 11.90
CA VAL A 124 22.24 1.91 13.36
C VAL A 124 21.44 0.70 13.81
N VAL A 125 20.30 0.41 13.15
CA VAL A 125 19.49 -0.79 13.45
C VAL A 125 20.31 -2.07 13.25
N VAL A 126 21.06 -2.19 12.14
CA VAL A 126 21.91 -3.35 11.88
C VAL A 126 23.07 -3.45 12.89
N ALA A 127 23.62 -2.32 13.32
CA ALA A 127 24.67 -2.30 14.35
C ALA A 127 24.15 -2.76 15.72
N GLU A 128 22.89 -2.44 16.06
CA GLU A 128 22.25 -2.88 17.31
C GLU A 128 21.75 -4.33 17.23
N TRP A 129 21.41 -4.84 16.04
CA TRP A 129 20.94 -6.22 15.80
C TRP A 129 21.84 -6.95 14.77
N PRO A 130 23.12 -7.17 15.10
CA PRO A 130 24.10 -7.69 14.11
C PRO A 130 23.79 -9.12 13.67
N GLU A 131 23.07 -9.89 14.49
CA GLU A 131 22.72 -11.28 14.20
C GLU A 131 21.42 -11.42 13.37
N ASP A 132 20.72 -10.30 13.06
CA ASP A 132 19.52 -10.36 12.24
C ASP A 132 19.88 -10.33 10.73
N PRO A 133 19.79 -11.48 10.03
CA PRO A 133 20.11 -11.55 8.61
C PRO A 133 19.11 -10.76 7.77
N ALA A 134 17.86 -10.62 8.21
CA ALA A 134 16.81 -9.90 7.48
C ALA A 134 17.06 -8.39 7.51
N ALA A 135 17.59 -7.87 8.62
CA ALA A 135 17.99 -6.47 8.73
C ALA A 135 19.17 -6.17 7.78
N ARG A 136 20.21 -7.02 7.78
CA ARG A 136 21.37 -6.86 6.86
C ARG A 136 20.96 -6.91 5.40
N ASP A 137 20.13 -7.87 5.02
CA ASP A 137 19.62 -8.00 3.65
C ASP A 137 18.76 -6.79 3.25
N THR A 138 17.94 -6.27 4.17
CA THR A 138 17.15 -5.07 3.93
C THR A 138 18.04 -3.85 3.68
N LEU A 139 19.07 -3.64 4.50
CA LEU A 139 20.03 -2.54 4.32
C LEU A 139 20.78 -2.66 3.00
N ALA A 140 21.27 -3.85 2.66
CA ALA A 140 21.97 -4.09 1.42
C ALA A 140 21.09 -3.79 0.20
N ARG A 141 19.82 -4.19 0.24
CA ARG A 141 18.85 -3.91 -0.81
C ARG A 141 18.58 -2.40 -0.96
N TRP A 142 18.40 -1.67 0.14
CA TRP A 142 18.18 -0.23 0.10
C TRP A 142 19.40 0.54 -0.43
N LYS A 143 20.61 0.09 -0.12
CA LYS A 143 21.83 0.66 -0.70
C LYS A 143 21.89 0.45 -2.22
N ARG A 144 21.58 -0.76 -2.69
CA ARG A 144 21.50 -1.03 -4.14
C ARG A 144 20.41 -0.21 -4.83
N GLU A 145 19.24 -0.03 -4.17
CA GLU A 145 18.16 0.81 -4.68
C GLU A 145 18.61 2.28 -4.80
N MET A 146 19.30 2.80 -3.79
CA MET A 146 19.84 4.16 -3.82
C MET A 146 20.88 4.34 -4.93
N GLU A 147 21.88 3.44 -5.02
CA GLU A 147 22.91 3.47 -6.07
C GLU A 147 22.30 3.41 -7.47
N LEU A 148 21.22 2.65 -7.63
CA LEU A 148 20.49 2.58 -8.89
C LEU A 148 19.79 3.92 -9.18
N HIS A 149 19.10 4.50 -8.21
CA HIS A 149 18.41 5.79 -8.37
C HIS A 149 19.38 6.94 -8.69
N GLU A 150 20.60 6.95 -8.14
CA GLU A 150 21.64 7.95 -8.46
C GLU A 150 22.05 7.94 -9.94
N ARG A 151 21.91 6.80 -10.62
CA ARG A 151 22.25 6.63 -12.05
C ARG A 151 21.06 6.84 -12.97
N MET A 152 19.85 6.89 -12.42
CA MET A 152 18.64 7.07 -13.22
C MET A 152 18.56 8.48 -13.79
N ARG A 153 18.05 8.56 -15.00
CA ARG A 153 17.59 9.78 -15.63
C ARG A 153 16.14 10.03 -15.28
N LEU A 154 15.71 11.27 -15.45
CA LEU A 154 14.38 11.70 -15.12
C LEU A 154 13.70 12.26 -16.36
N ALA A 155 12.53 11.72 -16.70
CA ALA A 155 11.59 12.33 -17.63
C ALA A 155 10.43 12.92 -16.82
N VAL A 156 10.12 14.18 -17.06
CA VAL A 156 9.11 14.92 -16.28
C VAL A 156 7.93 15.23 -17.20
N GLY A 157 6.75 14.76 -16.82
CA GLY A 157 5.46 15.12 -17.39
C GLY A 157 4.64 15.99 -16.44
N ASP A 158 3.43 16.34 -16.85
CA ASP A 158 2.55 17.21 -16.07
C ASP A 158 2.06 16.55 -14.78
N HIS A 159 1.79 15.24 -14.82
CA HIS A 159 1.23 14.48 -13.70
C HIS A 159 2.16 13.41 -13.15
N PHE A 160 3.21 13.07 -13.88
CA PHE A 160 4.12 11.98 -13.55
C PHE A 160 5.58 12.38 -13.71
N THR A 161 6.42 11.71 -12.94
CA THR A 161 7.87 11.82 -13.07
C THR A 161 8.42 10.41 -13.23
N VAL A 162 9.01 10.11 -14.38
CA VAL A 162 9.51 8.76 -14.73
C VAL A 162 11.02 8.70 -14.59
N SER A 163 11.50 7.86 -13.70
CA SER A 163 12.92 7.53 -13.54
C SER A 163 13.27 6.27 -14.32
N PHE A 164 14.37 6.29 -15.08
CA PHE A 164 14.82 5.19 -15.93
C PHE A 164 16.34 5.15 -16.07
N GLU A 165 16.92 3.99 -16.41
CA GLU A 165 18.36 3.80 -16.50
C GLU A 165 18.85 3.86 -17.97
N GLY A 166 19.75 4.80 -18.25
CA GLY A 166 20.46 4.89 -19.52
C GLY A 166 19.70 5.59 -20.67
N PRO A 167 20.42 5.91 -21.76
CA PRO A 167 19.82 6.57 -22.92
C PRO A 167 18.94 5.64 -23.76
N GLU A 168 19.18 4.33 -23.70
CA GLU A 168 18.42 3.33 -24.47
C GLU A 168 16.96 3.22 -24.01
N ASP A 169 16.68 3.63 -22.78
CA ASP A 169 15.35 3.56 -22.17
C ASP A 169 14.58 4.89 -22.27
N ALA A 170 15.14 5.92 -22.93
CA ALA A 170 14.51 7.23 -23.06
C ALA A 170 13.21 7.18 -23.86
N ASP A 171 13.17 6.39 -24.92
CA ASP A 171 11.96 6.20 -25.73
C ASP A 171 10.87 5.48 -24.93
N MET A 172 11.26 4.49 -24.13
CA MET A 172 10.35 3.79 -23.25
C MET A 172 9.79 4.71 -22.15
N ALA A 173 10.62 5.59 -21.59
CA ALA A 173 10.16 6.57 -20.61
C ALA A 173 9.16 7.58 -21.22
N SER A 174 9.38 7.99 -22.47
CA SER A 174 8.44 8.85 -23.20
C SER A 174 7.12 8.13 -23.46
N GLN A 175 7.15 6.88 -23.92
CA GLN A 175 5.96 6.05 -24.10
C GLN A 175 5.21 5.84 -22.78
N ALA A 176 5.94 5.61 -21.68
CA ALA A 176 5.34 5.46 -20.36
C ALA A 176 4.64 6.75 -19.90
N LEU A 177 5.22 7.93 -20.11
CA LEU A 177 4.57 9.21 -19.82
C LEU A 177 3.29 9.40 -20.62
N GLU A 178 3.33 9.13 -21.94
CA GLU A 178 2.14 9.24 -22.79
C GLU A 178 1.03 8.26 -22.36
N ALA A 179 1.40 7.02 -22.02
CA ALA A 179 0.46 6.03 -21.52
C ALA A 179 -0.19 6.44 -20.19
N LEU A 180 0.64 6.96 -19.27
CA LEU A 180 0.19 7.45 -17.97
C LEU A 180 -0.71 8.68 -18.10
N ASP A 181 -0.41 9.62 -19.01
CA ASP A 181 -1.25 10.78 -19.23
C ASP A 181 -2.62 10.38 -19.82
N ARG A 182 -2.65 9.44 -20.77
CA ARG A 182 -3.92 8.86 -21.24
C ARG A 182 -4.71 8.22 -20.11
N ALA A 183 -4.04 7.41 -19.27
CA ALA A 183 -4.65 6.77 -18.12
C ALA A 183 -5.14 7.78 -17.07
N PHE A 184 -4.38 8.86 -16.85
CA PHE A 184 -4.71 9.91 -15.89
C PHE A 184 -6.08 10.51 -16.18
N TRP A 185 -6.26 11.04 -17.37
CA TRP A 185 -7.54 11.68 -17.75
C TRP A 185 -8.69 10.68 -17.71
N ARG A 186 -8.52 9.52 -18.32
CA ARG A 186 -9.56 8.48 -18.37
C ARG A 186 -9.99 8.01 -16.98
N ILE A 187 -9.03 7.74 -16.09
CA ILE A 187 -9.31 7.18 -14.75
C ILE A 187 -9.79 8.27 -13.79
N CYS A 188 -9.19 9.45 -13.83
CA CYS A 188 -9.62 10.57 -12.99
C CYS A 188 -11.05 11.02 -13.32
N ASP A 189 -11.44 11.02 -14.58
CA ASP A 189 -12.81 11.37 -15.00
C ASP A 189 -13.85 10.40 -14.42
N VAL A 190 -13.56 9.11 -14.33
CA VAL A 190 -14.47 8.12 -13.72
C VAL A 190 -14.82 8.50 -12.29
N PHE A 191 -13.86 8.95 -11.51
CA PHE A 191 -14.04 9.28 -10.08
C PHE A 191 -14.32 10.77 -9.82
N GLY A 192 -14.10 11.64 -10.81
CA GLY A 192 -14.11 13.09 -10.58
C GLY A 192 -13.04 13.52 -9.57
N ALA A 193 -11.90 12.85 -9.54
CA ALA A 193 -10.84 13.05 -8.58
C ALA A 193 -9.48 13.11 -9.27
N PHE A 194 -8.72 14.18 -9.01
CA PHE A 194 -7.47 14.48 -9.69
C PHE A 194 -6.34 14.65 -8.64
N PRO A 195 -5.26 13.84 -8.70
CA PRO A 195 -4.09 14.03 -7.87
C PRO A 195 -3.46 15.41 -8.09
N THR A 196 -3.12 16.08 -7.00
CA THR A 196 -2.52 17.44 -7.05
C THR A 196 -1.00 17.43 -7.04
N ARG A 197 -0.39 16.26 -6.83
CA ARG A 197 1.06 16.08 -6.80
C ARG A 197 1.47 15.13 -7.92
N SER A 198 2.63 15.40 -8.53
CA SER A 198 3.24 14.48 -9.47
C SER A 198 3.49 13.12 -8.81
N ILE A 199 3.16 12.05 -9.55
CA ILE A 199 3.30 10.67 -9.08
C ILE A 199 4.62 10.11 -9.62
N PRO A 200 5.53 9.65 -8.73
CA PRO A 200 6.77 9.07 -9.16
C PRO A 200 6.57 7.68 -9.75
N VAL A 201 7.23 7.44 -10.86
CA VAL A 201 7.27 6.16 -11.59
C VAL A 201 8.70 5.75 -11.78
N VAL A 202 9.01 4.49 -11.58
CA VAL A 202 10.36 3.94 -11.82
C VAL A 202 10.26 2.74 -12.75
N LEU A 203 10.99 2.84 -13.84
CA LEU A 203 11.13 1.76 -14.82
C LEU A 203 12.41 0.98 -14.49
N TYR A 204 12.26 -0.31 -14.19
CA TYR A 204 13.35 -1.21 -13.82
C TYR A 204 13.59 -2.26 -14.89
N SER A 205 14.82 -2.82 -14.97
CA SER A 205 14.98 -4.12 -15.62
C SER A 205 14.18 -5.18 -14.83
N GLY A 206 13.84 -6.29 -15.48
CA GLY A 206 13.07 -7.36 -14.80
C GLY A 206 13.80 -7.96 -13.59
N GLU A 207 15.14 -7.96 -13.58
CA GLU A 207 15.96 -8.41 -12.46
C GLU A 207 15.93 -7.40 -11.31
N GLN A 208 16.18 -6.12 -11.59
CA GLN A 208 16.12 -5.03 -10.63
C GLN A 208 14.74 -4.95 -9.96
N PHE A 209 13.67 -5.07 -10.77
CA PHE A 209 12.30 -5.06 -10.24
C PHE A 209 12.11 -6.15 -9.19
N ARG A 210 12.53 -7.39 -9.46
CA ARG A 210 12.40 -8.51 -8.50
C ARG A 210 13.27 -8.33 -7.27
N ASP A 211 14.50 -7.85 -7.43
CA ASP A 211 15.42 -7.64 -6.29
C ASP A 211 14.91 -6.54 -5.34
N ILE A 212 14.43 -5.43 -5.90
CA ILE A 212 14.00 -4.27 -5.13
C ILE A 212 12.60 -4.48 -4.51
N THR A 213 11.66 -5.00 -5.30
CA THR A 213 10.27 -5.14 -4.87
C THR A 213 9.96 -6.44 -4.16
N ARG A 214 10.81 -7.46 -4.34
CA ARG A 214 10.58 -8.86 -3.95
C ARG A 214 9.29 -9.45 -4.52
N SER A 215 8.86 -8.91 -5.64
CA SER A 215 7.70 -9.41 -6.34
C SER A 215 7.97 -10.76 -6.96
N PRO A 216 6.95 -11.62 -7.08
CA PRO A 216 7.05 -12.83 -7.87
C PRO A 216 7.42 -12.51 -9.33
N SER A 217 8.02 -13.50 -10.01
CA SER A 217 8.46 -13.34 -11.41
C SER A 217 7.36 -13.01 -12.42
N TRP A 218 6.11 -13.21 -12.03
CA TRP A 218 4.93 -12.93 -12.84
C TRP A 218 4.28 -11.56 -12.54
N ALA A 219 4.78 -10.81 -11.55
CA ALA A 219 4.26 -9.49 -11.25
C ALA A 219 4.65 -8.49 -12.33
N ALA A 220 3.68 -7.79 -12.88
CA ALA A 220 3.86 -6.85 -13.97
C ALA A 220 4.09 -5.40 -13.47
N GLY A 221 3.78 -5.11 -12.20
CA GLY A 221 3.99 -3.80 -11.61
C GLY A 221 3.82 -3.82 -10.09
N ALA A 222 3.99 -2.68 -9.45
CA ALA A 222 3.79 -2.49 -8.02
C ALA A 222 3.62 -1.01 -7.66
N TYR A 223 2.74 -0.73 -6.71
CA TYR A 223 2.57 0.58 -6.13
C TYR A 223 2.75 0.57 -4.60
N ASP A 224 3.72 1.33 -4.11
CA ASP A 224 3.98 1.53 -2.66
C ASP A 224 4.04 3.01 -2.24
N GLY A 225 3.61 3.90 -3.13
CA GLY A 225 3.78 5.34 -3.12
C GLY A 225 4.55 5.81 -4.35
N THR A 226 5.22 4.86 -5.02
CA THR A 226 5.87 4.98 -6.31
C THR A 226 5.35 3.87 -7.21
N ILE A 227 4.99 4.17 -8.43
CA ILE A 227 4.68 3.16 -9.45
C ILE A 227 5.99 2.52 -9.90
N ARG A 228 6.12 1.21 -9.78
CA ARG A 228 7.31 0.45 -10.15
C ARG A 228 6.96 -0.56 -11.23
N VAL A 229 7.62 -0.49 -12.36
CA VAL A 229 7.32 -1.35 -13.53
C VAL A 229 8.60 -1.94 -14.09
N PRO A 230 8.64 -3.26 -14.39
CA PRO A 230 9.76 -3.86 -15.10
C PRO A 230 9.68 -3.54 -16.59
N MET A 231 10.77 -3.05 -17.20
CA MET A 231 10.81 -2.66 -18.61
C MET A 231 11.03 -3.82 -19.57
N ARG A 232 11.54 -4.96 -19.14
CA ARG A 232 11.96 -6.06 -20.02
C ARG A 232 11.24 -7.38 -19.73
N GLY A 233 10.83 -8.04 -20.79
CA GLY A 233 10.39 -9.43 -20.83
C GLY A 233 8.93 -9.65 -21.19
N ALA A 234 7.97 -8.94 -20.64
CA ALA A 234 6.56 -9.06 -20.95
C ALA A 234 5.98 -7.80 -21.60
N LEU A 235 6.71 -6.69 -21.52
CA LEU A 235 6.22 -5.36 -21.92
C LEU A 235 6.74 -4.89 -23.29
N ASP A 236 7.22 -5.81 -24.13
CA ASP A 236 7.67 -5.50 -25.49
C ASP A 236 6.51 -5.09 -26.44
N LYS A 237 5.28 -5.17 -25.95
CA LYS A 237 4.08 -4.71 -26.67
C LYS A 237 3.52 -3.49 -25.98
N GLY A 238 3.43 -2.36 -26.67
CA GLY A 238 2.98 -1.08 -26.11
C GLY A 238 1.64 -1.15 -25.37
N GLU A 239 0.68 -1.97 -25.86
CA GLU A 239 -0.61 -2.18 -25.20
C GLU A 239 -0.49 -2.82 -23.80
N GLU A 240 0.50 -3.66 -23.59
CA GLU A 240 0.72 -4.31 -22.30
C GLU A 240 1.31 -3.33 -21.28
N LEU A 241 2.23 -2.47 -21.71
CA LEU A 241 2.77 -1.39 -20.89
C LEU A 241 1.65 -0.43 -20.48
N ASP A 242 0.81 0.00 -21.43
CA ASP A 242 -0.33 0.88 -21.17
C ASP A 242 -1.26 0.30 -20.08
N ARG A 243 -1.57 -0.98 -20.18
CA ARG A 243 -2.43 -1.67 -19.22
C ARG A 243 -1.81 -1.73 -17.83
N VAL A 244 -0.55 -2.11 -17.73
CA VAL A 244 0.16 -2.20 -16.44
C VAL A 244 0.26 -0.83 -15.79
N LEU A 245 0.63 0.20 -16.55
CA LEU A 245 0.74 1.57 -16.04
C LEU A 245 -0.63 2.10 -15.58
N ALA A 246 -1.70 1.84 -16.34
CA ALA A 246 -3.05 2.20 -15.94
C ALA A 246 -3.50 1.50 -14.66
N HIS A 247 -3.18 0.20 -14.51
CA HIS A 247 -3.46 -0.58 -13.31
C HIS A 247 -2.77 0.00 -12.07
N GLU A 248 -1.47 0.25 -12.16
CA GLU A 248 -0.70 0.81 -11.04
C GLU A 248 -1.10 2.26 -10.73
N PHE A 249 -1.45 3.04 -11.76
CA PHE A 249 -2.00 4.38 -11.54
C PHE A 249 -3.38 4.32 -10.86
N ALA A 250 -4.24 3.38 -11.21
CA ALA A 250 -5.51 3.17 -10.51
C ALA A 250 -5.29 2.93 -9.01
N HIS A 251 -4.31 2.11 -8.64
CA HIS A 251 -3.93 1.94 -7.23
C HIS A 251 -3.46 3.24 -6.59
N ALA A 252 -2.69 4.07 -7.31
CA ALA A 252 -2.24 5.37 -6.81
C ALA A 252 -3.42 6.30 -6.55
N LEU A 253 -4.39 6.38 -7.47
CA LEU A 253 -5.59 7.21 -7.31
C LEU A 253 -6.49 6.69 -6.19
N ILE A 254 -6.80 5.39 -6.16
CA ILE A 254 -7.59 4.76 -5.10
C ILE A 254 -6.96 5.04 -3.73
N ARG A 255 -5.64 4.96 -3.63
CA ARG A 255 -4.90 5.25 -2.40
C ARG A 255 -4.96 6.72 -2.00
N SER A 256 -5.03 7.63 -2.96
CA SER A 256 -5.19 9.06 -2.68
C SER A 256 -6.56 9.39 -2.10
N LEU A 257 -7.59 8.62 -2.48
CA LEU A 257 -8.95 8.75 -1.97
C LEU A 257 -9.13 8.05 -0.62
N ALA A 258 -8.51 6.87 -0.47
CA ALA A 258 -8.60 6.04 0.73
C ALA A 258 -7.21 5.77 1.30
N THR A 259 -6.77 6.59 2.24
CA THR A 259 -5.45 6.45 2.89
C THR A 259 -5.35 5.21 3.78
N ARG A 260 -6.47 4.58 4.10
CA ARG A 260 -6.57 3.38 4.93
C ARG A 260 -6.66 2.10 4.10
N SER A 261 -6.56 0.95 4.78
CA SER A 261 -6.70 -0.35 4.14
C SER A 261 -8.13 -0.55 3.63
N LEU A 262 -8.24 -0.93 2.37
CA LEU A 262 -9.50 -1.30 1.71
C LEU A 262 -9.67 -2.83 1.67
N PRO A 263 -10.90 -3.34 1.52
CA PRO A 263 -11.12 -4.72 1.11
C PRO A 263 -10.33 -5.02 -0.18
N THR A 264 -9.61 -6.15 -0.20
CA THR A 264 -8.73 -6.47 -1.34
C THR A 264 -9.51 -6.57 -2.64
N TRP A 265 -10.71 -7.18 -2.62
CA TRP A 265 -11.55 -7.26 -3.82
C TRP A 265 -11.91 -5.89 -4.40
N LEU A 266 -12.17 -4.88 -3.55
CA LEU A 266 -12.52 -3.54 -4.01
C LEU A 266 -11.31 -2.85 -4.65
N ASN A 267 -10.15 -2.92 -4.00
CA ASN A 267 -8.93 -2.31 -4.51
C ASN A 267 -8.45 -2.95 -5.82
N GLU A 268 -8.35 -4.29 -5.85
CA GLU A 268 -7.89 -5.02 -7.04
C GLU A 268 -8.93 -5.00 -8.16
N GLY A 269 -10.21 -5.12 -7.79
CA GLY A 269 -11.31 -5.08 -8.75
C GLY A 269 -11.41 -3.74 -9.46
N LEU A 270 -11.33 -2.62 -8.72
CA LEU A 270 -11.33 -1.29 -9.32
C LEU A 270 -10.11 -1.09 -10.22
N ALA A 271 -8.90 -1.50 -9.77
CA ALA A 271 -7.72 -1.39 -10.60
C ALA A 271 -7.86 -2.18 -11.92
N ALA A 272 -8.39 -3.40 -11.87
CA ALA A 272 -8.62 -4.22 -13.06
C ALA A 272 -9.65 -3.63 -14.04
N VAL A 273 -10.73 -3.02 -13.52
CA VAL A 273 -11.75 -2.35 -14.35
C VAL A 273 -11.22 -1.07 -14.98
N LEU A 274 -10.39 -0.32 -14.25
CA LEU A 274 -9.79 0.92 -14.72
C LEU A 274 -8.57 0.68 -15.63
N GLU A 275 -7.98 -0.51 -15.59
CA GLU A 275 -6.93 -0.94 -16.52
C GLU A 275 -7.50 -1.10 -17.94
N SER A 276 -8.64 -1.75 -18.08
CA SER A 276 -9.27 -2.08 -19.37
C SER A 276 -10.77 -2.27 -19.25
N ASP A 277 -11.51 -1.83 -20.28
CA ASP A 277 -12.94 -2.08 -20.39
C ASP A 277 -13.27 -3.54 -20.76
N ASP A 278 -12.31 -4.26 -21.36
CA ASP A 278 -12.49 -5.69 -21.70
C ASP A 278 -12.26 -6.58 -20.47
N LEU A 279 -13.36 -7.08 -19.94
CA LEU A 279 -13.38 -8.05 -18.84
C LEU A 279 -13.72 -9.47 -19.29
N SER A 280 -13.66 -9.78 -20.60
CA SER A 280 -13.94 -11.09 -21.15
C SER A 280 -13.10 -12.21 -20.49
N TRP A 281 -11.85 -11.91 -20.16
CA TRP A 281 -10.97 -12.79 -19.40
C TRP A 281 -11.53 -13.16 -18.01
N ALA A 282 -12.11 -12.19 -17.31
CA ALA A 282 -12.67 -12.37 -15.98
C ALA A 282 -13.95 -13.20 -16.04
N GLN A 283 -14.84 -12.92 -17.02
CA GLN A 283 -16.05 -13.69 -17.26
C GLN A 283 -15.73 -15.16 -17.56
N GLN A 284 -14.78 -15.41 -18.47
CA GLN A 284 -14.34 -16.77 -18.81
C GLN A 284 -13.73 -17.50 -17.61
N ARG A 285 -12.98 -16.76 -16.77
CA ARG A 285 -12.32 -17.35 -15.62
C ARG A 285 -13.32 -17.77 -14.54
N VAL A 286 -14.29 -16.91 -14.25
CA VAL A 286 -15.36 -17.18 -13.29
C VAL A 286 -16.25 -18.31 -13.81
N ALA A 287 -16.63 -18.31 -15.09
CA ALA A 287 -17.45 -19.38 -15.69
C ALA A 287 -16.80 -20.77 -15.65
N LYS A 288 -15.46 -20.83 -15.67
CA LYS A 288 -14.69 -22.09 -15.58
C LYS A 288 -14.33 -22.50 -14.14
N ALA A 289 -14.60 -21.65 -13.16
CA ALA A 289 -14.26 -21.92 -11.77
C ALA A 289 -15.23 -22.95 -11.16
N ARG A 290 -14.70 -23.87 -10.35
CA ARG A 290 -15.52 -24.81 -9.58
C ARG A 290 -16.34 -24.12 -8.49
N SER A 291 -15.80 -23.05 -7.92
CA SER A 291 -16.44 -22.19 -6.94
C SER A 291 -15.84 -20.79 -7.01
N VAL A 292 -16.67 -19.80 -6.76
CA VAL A 292 -16.24 -18.39 -6.68
C VAL A 292 -16.37 -17.98 -5.21
N PRO A 293 -15.27 -17.52 -4.57
CA PRO A 293 -15.34 -17.07 -3.20
C PRO A 293 -16.24 -15.82 -3.07
N SER A 294 -16.94 -15.70 -1.93
CA SER A 294 -17.73 -14.49 -1.64
C SER A 294 -16.83 -13.25 -1.48
N LEU A 295 -17.36 -12.06 -1.74
CA LEU A 295 -16.61 -10.81 -1.55
C LEU A 295 -16.18 -10.61 -0.10
N THR A 296 -16.92 -11.14 0.86
CA THR A 296 -16.51 -11.14 2.28
C THR A 296 -15.20 -11.91 2.48
N VAL A 297 -15.04 -13.07 1.83
CA VAL A 297 -13.78 -13.84 1.83
C VAL A 297 -12.69 -13.09 1.07
N LEU A 298 -13.03 -12.46 -0.05
CA LEU A 298 -12.14 -11.70 -0.90
C LEU A 298 -11.76 -10.32 -0.30
N ALA A 299 -12.29 -9.94 0.84
CA ALA A 299 -11.82 -8.78 1.60
C ALA A 299 -10.40 -8.99 2.14
N GLY A 300 -10.00 -10.24 2.39
CA GLY A 300 -8.66 -10.61 2.84
C GLY A 300 -7.61 -10.63 1.71
N PRO A 301 -6.33 -10.79 2.05
CA PRO A 301 -5.22 -10.74 1.09
C PRO A 301 -5.15 -11.95 0.17
N PHE A 302 -4.97 -11.71 -1.14
CA PHE A 302 -4.87 -12.77 -2.15
C PHE A 302 -3.51 -13.50 -2.17
N GLY A 303 -2.47 -12.95 -1.56
CA GLY A 303 -1.14 -13.59 -1.51
C GLY A 303 -1.06 -14.90 -0.73
N LYS A 304 -2.15 -15.32 -0.07
CA LYS A 304 -2.28 -16.63 0.59
C LYS A 304 -2.98 -17.67 -0.28
N LEU A 305 -3.55 -17.25 -1.42
CA LEU A 305 -4.25 -18.12 -2.34
C LEU A 305 -3.24 -18.83 -3.26
N ASN A 306 -3.53 -20.06 -3.67
CA ASN A 306 -2.77 -20.71 -4.74
C ASN A 306 -3.02 -19.99 -6.08
N GLY A 307 -2.17 -20.24 -7.09
CA GLY A 307 -2.20 -19.48 -8.35
C GLY A 307 -3.54 -19.54 -9.09
N ASN A 308 -4.26 -20.67 -9.03
CA ASN A 308 -5.56 -20.82 -9.66
C ASN A 308 -6.64 -20.05 -8.90
N ASP A 309 -6.69 -20.19 -7.58
CA ASP A 309 -7.67 -19.51 -6.73
C ASP A 309 -7.43 -17.99 -6.72
N ALA A 310 -6.17 -17.56 -6.74
CA ALA A 310 -5.83 -16.15 -6.90
C ALA A 310 -6.40 -15.57 -8.21
N THR A 311 -6.26 -16.29 -9.34
CA THR A 311 -6.79 -15.81 -10.62
C THR A 311 -8.32 -15.70 -10.61
N VAL A 312 -9.02 -16.65 -9.95
CA VAL A 312 -10.48 -16.56 -9.76
C VAL A 312 -10.85 -15.38 -8.86
N ALA A 313 -10.08 -15.15 -7.78
CA ALA A 313 -10.30 -14.03 -6.87
C ALA A 313 -10.18 -12.67 -7.59
N TYR A 314 -9.15 -12.48 -8.42
CA TYR A 314 -9.01 -11.28 -9.25
C TYR A 314 -10.16 -11.11 -10.24
N ALA A 315 -10.55 -12.19 -10.93
CA ALA A 315 -11.65 -12.16 -11.89
C ALA A 315 -12.99 -11.79 -11.22
N ALA A 316 -13.31 -12.44 -10.09
CA ALA A 316 -14.51 -12.12 -9.33
C ALA A 316 -14.50 -10.67 -8.80
N SER A 317 -13.35 -10.17 -8.36
CA SER A 317 -13.18 -8.79 -7.91
C SER A 317 -13.41 -7.80 -9.04
N ALA A 318 -12.88 -8.05 -10.23
CA ALA A 318 -13.08 -7.20 -11.41
C ALA A 318 -14.56 -7.12 -11.79
N LEU A 319 -15.26 -8.27 -11.85
CA LEU A 319 -16.68 -8.29 -12.19
C LEU A 319 -17.53 -7.58 -11.12
N ALA A 320 -17.21 -7.78 -9.85
CA ALA A 320 -17.89 -7.09 -8.74
C ALA A 320 -17.66 -5.57 -8.79
N ALA A 321 -16.44 -5.12 -9.04
CA ALA A 321 -16.14 -3.70 -9.17
C ALA A 321 -16.81 -3.05 -10.39
N ARG A 322 -16.91 -3.76 -11.53
CA ARG A 322 -17.67 -3.32 -12.68
C ARG A 322 -19.14 -3.15 -12.33
N ALA A 323 -19.75 -4.18 -11.72
CA ALA A 323 -21.15 -4.11 -11.31
C ALA A 323 -21.41 -2.94 -10.34
N LEU A 324 -20.47 -2.68 -9.41
CA LEU A 324 -20.56 -1.57 -8.47
C LEU A 324 -20.49 -0.21 -9.19
N LEU A 325 -19.58 -0.05 -10.16
CA LEU A 325 -19.47 1.17 -10.96
C LEU A 325 -20.68 1.38 -11.86
N ASP A 326 -21.21 0.32 -12.45
CA ASP A 326 -22.39 0.38 -13.32
C ASP A 326 -23.67 0.73 -12.54
N GLU A 327 -23.80 0.23 -11.29
CA GLU A 327 -24.96 0.49 -10.43
C GLU A 327 -24.91 1.89 -9.80
N ALA A 328 -23.77 2.27 -9.22
CA ALA A 328 -23.68 3.47 -8.38
C ALA A 328 -23.01 4.67 -9.07
N GLY A 329 -22.25 4.41 -10.13
CA GLY A 329 -21.44 5.42 -10.79
C GLY A 329 -20.12 5.74 -10.06
N GLY A 330 -19.15 6.26 -10.81
CA GLY A 330 -17.82 6.51 -10.28
C GLY A 330 -17.76 7.50 -9.12
N ALA A 331 -18.59 8.55 -9.16
CA ALA A 331 -18.63 9.55 -8.09
C ALA A 331 -19.08 8.97 -6.74
N ALA A 332 -20.08 8.07 -6.73
CA ALA A 332 -20.51 7.40 -5.51
C ALA A 332 -19.41 6.46 -4.98
N VAL A 333 -18.74 5.72 -5.88
CA VAL A 333 -17.60 4.86 -5.51
C VAL A 333 -16.43 5.70 -4.98
N ALA A 334 -16.11 6.84 -5.57
CA ALA A 334 -15.09 7.75 -5.05
C ALA A 334 -15.43 8.26 -3.64
N ASN A 335 -16.70 8.58 -3.38
CA ASN A 335 -17.15 8.98 -2.05
C ASN A 335 -17.10 7.81 -1.05
N LEU A 336 -17.44 6.58 -1.48
CA LEU A 336 -17.24 5.38 -0.67
C LEU A 336 -15.77 5.23 -0.27
N LEU A 337 -14.84 5.39 -1.20
CA LEU A 337 -13.41 5.33 -0.92
C LEU A 337 -12.97 6.41 0.08
N ARG A 338 -13.48 7.64 -0.03
CA ARG A 338 -13.19 8.73 0.93
C ARG A 338 -13.71 8.41 2.34
N ASP A 339 -14.95 7.93 2.44
CA ASP A 339 -15.56 7.53 3.73
C ASP A 339 -14.71 6.42 4.39
N LEU A 340 -14.26 5.43 3.62
CA LEU A 340 -13.37 4.39 4.11
C LEU A 340 -11.99 4.96 4.51
N GLY A 341 -11.49 5.94 3.76
CA GLY A 341 -10.27 6.67 4.08
C GLY A 341 -10.36 7.45 5.39
N GLU A 342 -11.53 8.00 5.70
CA GLU A 342 -11.83 8.68 6.97
C GLU A 342 -12.07 7.69 8.11
N GLY A 343 -12.25 6.41 7.81
CA GLY A 343 -12.42 5.33 8.78
C GLY A 343 -13.85 5.05 9.16
N ILE A 344 -14.78 5.45 8.33
CA ILE A 344 -16.16 4.99 8.44
C ILE A 344 -16.19 3.48 8.21
N ASP A 345 -16.98 2.78 8.99
CA ASP A 345 -17.17 1.33 8.85
C ASP A 345 -17.63 0.97 7.43
N PHE A 346 -17.12 -0.15 6.89
CA PHE A 346 -17.37 -0.54 5.51
C PHE A 346 -18.85 -0.69 5.18
N GLU A 347 -19.60 -1.39 6.04
CA GLU A 347 -21.05 -1.60 5.84
C GLU A 347 -21.81 -0.30 5.89
N ALA A 348 -21.50 0.55 6.87
CA ALA A 348 -22.12 1.86 7.01
C ALA A 348 -21.84 2.79 5.82
N ALA A 349 -20.57 2.85 5.36
CA ALA A 349 -20.17 3.62 4.19
C ALA A 349 -20.84 3.09 2.92
N PHE A 350 -20.89 1.76 2.75
CA PHE A 350 -21.50 1.12 1.59
C PHE A 350 -23.00 1.43 1.50
N VAL A 351 -23.76 1.23 2.57
CA VAL A 351 -25.20 1.57 2.62
C VAL A 351 -25.41 3.05 2.34
N HIS A 352 -24.59 3.93 2.92
CA HIS A 352 -24.74 5.38 2.74
C HIS A 352 -24.49 5.83 1.30
N ARG A 353 -23.48 5.24 0.60
CA ARG A 353 -23.08 5.69 -0.74
C ARG A 353 -23.75 4.93 -1.87
N ILE A 354 -24.01 3.64 -1.67
CA ILE A 354 -24.57 2.75 -2.71
C ILE A 354 -26.10 2.61 -2.55
N GLN A 355 -26.68 3.05 -1.44
CA GLN A 355 -28.11 3.03 -1.13
C GLN A 355 -28.71 1.61 -1.08
N ARG A 356 -27.88 0.62 -0.76
CA ARG A 356 -28.27 -0.79 -0.48
C ARG A 356 -27.23 -1.46 0.43
N SER A 357 -27.58 -2.55 1.07
CA SER A 357 -26.64 -3.30 1.90
C SER A 357 -25.59 -4.04 1.04
N PHE A 358 -24.40 -4.21 1.60
CA PHE A 358 -23.35 -5.01 0.93
C PHE A 358 -23.80 -6.47 0.71
N ALA A 359 -24.57 -7.04 1.64
CA ALA A 359 -25.11 -8.37 1.51
C ALA A 359 -26.05 -8.52 0.28
N GLU A 360 -26.94 -7.55 0.06
CA GLU A 360 -27.82 -7.51 -1.11
C GLU A 360 -27.04 -7.34 -2.41
N PHE A 361 -26.05 -6.44 -2.40
CA PHE A 361 -25.15 -6.27 -3.54
C PHE A 361 -24.43 -7.59 -3.87
N GLN A 362 -23.79 -8.21 -2.89
CA GLN A 362 -23.10 -9.49 -3.08
C GLN A 362 -24.05 -10.59 -3.62
N ALA A 363 -25.27 -10.67 -3.10
CA ALA A 363 -26.27 -11.64 -3.55
C ALA A 363 -26.74 -11.42 -5.01
N SER A 364 -26.61 -10.21 -5.54
CA SER A 364 -26.97 -9.89 -6.93
C SER A 364 -25.92 -10.34 -7.95
N LEU A 365 -24.66 -10.51 -7.53
CA LEU A 365 -23.56 -10.91 -8.42
C LEU A 365 -23.63 -12.40 -8.83
N GLY A 366 -24.40 -13.21 -8.14
CA GLY A 366 -24.57 -14.65 -8.41
C GLY A 366 -25.77 -14.99 -9.31
N LYS A 367 -26.44 -13.97 -9.84
CA LYS A 367 -27.57 -14.11 -10.77
C LYS A 367 -27.11 -13.76 -12.19
#